data_7fd457bf4e9402b35ba24c974d56664c
#
_entry.id   7fd457bf4e9402b35ba24c974d56664c
#
_cell.length_a   1.000
_cell.length_b   1.000
_cell.length_c   1.000
_cell.angle_alpha   90.00
_cell.angle_beta   90.00
_cell.angle_gamma   90.00
#
_symmetry.space_group_name_H-M   'P 1'
#
loop_
_entity.id
_entity.type
_entity.pdbx_description
1 polymer ?
#
loop_
_entity_poly.entity_id
_entity_poly.type
_entity_poly.pdbx_seq_one_letter_code
_entity_poly.pdbx_strand_id
1 'polypeptide(L)'
;MKEKIGFIGLGKLGLPVAMAISSKGHYVCGYDINLEVKNYIKNKKIPYQEIGMDKLFQDFTIDFVDTESVIKNSDIIFVPVQTPHDPLYEGTTRIPETRVDFNYNSLVSAISKISKMVDENGEDKIVVIISTVLPGTIDKYIKPILSDRIKLCYNPFFIAMGTTINDFLNPEFILLGVDDGGAAERVVNFYSTIHNKRVFKTSVKNAELIKVAYNTFIGMKIVYANTMMEICHKTDCDVDQIIDAISLADQRLISSKYLRGGMGDGGGCHPRDNIAMSWLSRELDLSHDFFNDLMIAREDQTEWLADECLKHDRKIYILGKSFKPETNITTGSPSILLYNILTEKGADVDILDPHIDGKESFLSKFLTAEENSLFFIGTQHDAFRNLEFPTGSIVMDPFRYMPDIEGSTLIKIGNNA
;
A
#
# COMPACT_ATOMS: atom_id res chain seq x y z
N MET A 1 -21.46 25.45 -11.07
CA MET A 1 -20.19 25.97 -10.46
C MET A 1 -19.29 24.77 -10.17
N LYS A 2 -17.98 24.91 -10.28
CA LYS A 2 -17.05 23.85 -9.84
C LYS A 2 -17.05 23.83 -8.32
N GLU A 3 -17.10 22.63 -7.72
CA GLU A 3 -17.00 22.44 -6.29
C GLU A 3 -15.63 22.91 -5.77
N LYS A 4 -15.60 23.54 -4.61
CA LYS A 4 -14.38 23.90 -3.88
C LYS A 4 -14.01 22.74 -2.96
N ILE A 5 -12.78 22.31 -3.03
CA ILE A 5 -12.33 21.07 -2.39
C ILE A 5 -11.40 21.36 -1.23
N GLY A 6 -11.74 20.80 -0.08
CA GLY A 6 -10.93 20.84 1.13
C GLY A 6 -10.29 19.50 1.45
N PHE A 7 -9.12 19.55 2.06
CA PHE A 7 -8.45 18.36 2.60
C PHE A 7 -8.11 18.56 4.07
N ILE A 8 -8.49 17.60 4.91
CA ILE A 8 -7.98 17.45 6.27
C ILE A 8 -7.12 16.19 6.31
N GLY A 9 -5.82 16.40 6.21
CA GLY A 9 -4.80 15.38 5.96
C GLY A 9 -4.17 15.54 4.57
N LEU A 10 -2.93 15.96 4.53
CA LEU A 10 -2.12 16.14 3.31
C LEU A 10 -0.86 15.27 3.38
N GLY A 11 -1.00 14.06 3.93
CA GLY A 11 0.06 13.07 3.96
C GLY A 11 0.35 12.46 2.58
N LYS A 12 0.99 11.28 2.57
CA LYS A 12 1.43 10.57 1.34
C LYS A 12 0.29 10.25 0.36
N LEU A 13 -0.95 10.18 0.84
CA LEU A 13 -2.16 10.00 0.02
C LEU A 13 -2.82 11.35 -0.30
N GLY A 14 -3.06 12.17 0.72
CA GLY A 14 -3.87 13.38 0.60
C GLY A 14 -3.23 14.44 -0.29
N LEU A 15 -1.94 14.70 -0.16
CA LEU A 15 -1.24 15.72 -0.94
C LEU A 15 -1.19 15.41 -2.44
N PRO A 16 -0.79 14.20 -2.88
CA PRO A 16 -0.83 13.86 -4.31
C PRO A 16 -2.24 13.93 -4.92
N VAL A 17 -3.26 13.47 -4.19
CA VAL A 17 -4.66 13.55 -4.65
C VAL A 17 -5.13 15.00 -4.75
N ALA A 18 -4.82 15.83 -3.75
CA ALA A 18 -5.15 17.26 -3.77
C ALA A 18 -4.52 17.97 -4.98
N MET A 19 -3.25 17.67 -5.28
CA MET A 19 -2.56 18.19 -6.46
C MET A 19 -3.16 17.69 -7.77
N ALA A 20 -3.55 16.41 -7.84
CA ALA A 20 -4.24 15.84 -9.00
C ALA A 20 -5.59 16.51 -9.24
N ILE A 21 -6.36 16.81 -8.20
CA ILE A 21 -7.62 17.56 -8.29
C ILE A 21 -7.38 19.01 -8.77
N SER A 22 -6.36 19.68 -8.22
CA SER A 22 -5.97 21.02 -8.64
C SER A 22 -5.61 21.05 -10.14
N SER A 23 -4.94 20.00 -10.65
CA SER A 23 -4.58 19.91 -12.08
C SER A 23 -5.79 19.82 -13.02
N LYS A 24 -6.97 19.49 -12.49
CA LYS A 24 -8.25 19.49 -13.23
C LYS A 24 -8.99 20.83 -13.12
N GLY A 25 -8.32 21.85 -12.57
CA GLY A 25 -8.81 23.23 -12.48
C GLY A 25 -9.83 23.46 -11.37
N HIS A 26 -9.82 22.63 -10.32
CA HIS A 26 -10.57 22.89 -9.09
C HIS A 26 -9.75 23.75 -8.13
N TYR A 27 -10.43 24.60 -7.38
CA TYR A 27 -9.83 25.22 -6.20
C TYR A 27 -9.66 24.14 -5.13
N VAL A 28 -8.45 24.04 -4.59
CA VAL A 28 -8.12 23.08 -3.54
C VAL A 28 -7.37 23.78 -2.41
N CYS A 29 -7.85 23.62 -1.19
CA CYS A 29 -7.11 23.99 0.01
C CYS A 29 -7.04 22.82 0.98
N GLY A 30 -6.08 22.87 1.92
CA GLY A 30 -5.99 21.78 2.88
C GLY A 30 -5.14 22.12 4.08
N TYR A 31 -5.27 21.27 5.08
CA TYR A 31 -4.55 21.31 6.35
C TYR A 31 -3.95 19.94 6.66
N ASP A 32 -2.78 19.97 7.28
CA ASP A 32 -2.17 18.79 7.90
C ASP A 32 -1.60 19.15 9.26
N ILE A 33 -1.67 18.23 10.21
CA ILE A 33 -1.07 18.40 11.53
C ILE A 33 0.46 18.48 11.44
N ASN A 34 1.06 17.82 10.44
CA ASN A 34 2.47 17.97 10.09
C ASN A 34 2.68 19.26 9.30
N LEU A 35 3.12 20.30 9.98
CA LEU A 35 3.34 21.61 9.36
C LEU A 35 4.45 21.64 8.31
N GLU A 36 5.33 20.62 8.24
CA GLU A 36 6.33 20.48 7.19
C GLU A 36 5.69 20.32 5.80
N VAL A 37 4.45 19.85 5.71
CA VAL A 37 3.71 19.78 4.45
C VAL A 37 3.60 21.16 3.77
N LYS A 38 3.50 22.25 4.54
CA LYS A 38 3.56 23.60 4.03
C LYS A 38 4.87 23.90 3.30
N ASN A 39 5.97 23.41 3.86
CA ASN A 39 7.30 23.55 3.24
C ASN A 39 7.42 22.68 1.97
N TYR A 40 6.82 21.49 1.95
CA TYR A 40 6.78 20.65 0.74
C TYR A 40 6.09 21.35 -0.41
N ILE A 41 4.93 21.94 -0.16
CA ILE A 41 4.16 22.69 -1.17
C ILE A 41 4.94 23.92 -1.62
N LYS A 42 5.48 24.73 -0.68
CA LYS A 42 6.25 25.94 -0.97
C LYS A 42 7.50 25.66 -1.79
N ASN A 43 8.24 24.61 -1.40
CA ASN A 43 9.52 24.26 -2.02
C ASN A 43 9.33 23.33 -3.23
N LYS A 44 8.09 22.95 -3.56
CA LYS A 44 7.74 22.05 -4.67
C LYS A 44 8.50 20.73 -4.60
N LYS A 45 8.65 20.17 -3.38
CA LYS A 45 9.42 18.93 -3.13
C LYS A 45 8.84 18.16 -1.95
N ILE A 46 8.63 16.86 -2.15
CA ILE A 46 8.19 15.92 -1.10
C ILE A 46 9.33 14.99 -0.67
N PRO A 47 9.33 14.46 0.57
CA PRO A 47 10.38 13.57 1.09
C PRO A 47 10.16 12.09 0.74
N TYR A 48 9.25 11.78 -0.16
CA TYR A 48 8.93 10.44 -0.63
C TYR A 48 8.75 10.43 -2.15
N GLN A 49 8.77 9.24 -2.75
CA GLN A 49 8.61 9.10 -4.20
C GLN A 49 7.12 9.01 -4.55
N GLU A 50 6.69 9.84 -5.50
CA GLU A 50 5.36 9.82 -6.10
C GLU A 50 5.47 10.22 -7.58
N ILE A 51 5.18 9.28 -8.45
CA ILE A 51 5.33 9.47 -9.90
C ILE A 51 4.41 10.59 -10.39
N GLY A 52 5.01 11.57 -11.08
CA GLY A 52 4.29 12.72 -11.63
C GLY A 52 4.15 13.90 -10.67
N MET A 53 4.55 13.80 -9.40
CA MET A 53 4.42 14.89 -8.43
C MET A 53 5.23 16.12 -8.81
N ASP A 54 6.48 15.93 -9.27
CA ASP A 54 7.36 17.02 -9.69
C ASP A 54 6.72 17.85 -10.84
N LYS A 55 6.07 17.16 -11.79
CA LYS A 55 5.36 17.81 -12.89
C LYS A 55 4.16 18.60 -12.38
N LEU A 56 3.36 18.01 -11.47
CA LEU A 56 2.23 18.74 -10.90
C LEU A 56 2.66 19.98 -10.13
N PHE A 57 3.75 19.91 -9.38
CA PHE A 57 4.29 21.07 -8.66
C PHE A 57 4.81 22.19 -9.56
N GLN A 58 5.21 21.89 -10.80
CA GLN A 58 5.61 22.94 -11.76
C GLN A 58 4.42 23.82 -12.14
N ASP A 59 3.28 23.20 -12.44
CA ASP A 59 2.16 23.86 -13.12
C ASP A 59 1.01 24.21 -12.18
N PHE A 60 0.91 23.53 -11.00
CA PHE A 60 -0.23 23.63 -10.10
C PHE A 60 0.20 23.85 -8.66
N THR A 61 -0.74 24.31 -7.85
CA THR A 61 -0.57 24.51 -6.42
C THR A 61 -1.88 24.28 -5.68
N ILE A 62 -1.80 24.10 -4.38
CA ILE A 62 -2.92 24.10 -3.44
C ILE A 62 -2.63 25.07 -2.31
N ASP A 63 -3.66 25.56 -1.64
CA ASP A 63 -3.52 26.46 -0.50
C ASP A 63 -3.37 25.67 0.79
N PHE A 64 -2.23 25.80 1.47
CA PHE A 64 -2.09 25.27 2.83
C PHE A 64 -2.59 26.31 3.83
N VAL A 65 -3.72 25.99 4.48
CA VAL A 65 -4.43 26.90 5.41
C VAL A 65 -4.74 26.19 6.72
N ASP A 66 -5.28 26.87 7.70
CA ASP A 66 -5.78 26.22 8.93
C ASP A 66 -7.11 25.48 8.69
N THR A 67 -7.50 24.66 9.65
CA THR A 67 -8.71 23.82 9.56
C THR A 67 -9.98 24.66 9.39
N GLU A 68 -10.08 25.80 10.06
CA GLU A 68 -11.25 26.69 9.96
C GLU A 68 -11.39 27.26 8.54
N SER A 69 -10.29 27.71 7.97
CA SER A 69 -10.21 28.17 6.58
C SER A 69 -10.55 27.08 5.57
N VAL A 70 -10.13 25.82 5.81
CA VAL A 70 -10.54 24.69 4.96
C VAL A 70 -12.06 24.54 4.97
N ILE A 71 -12.69 24.53 6.16
CA ILE A 71 -14.14 24.36 6.28
C ILE A 71 -14.88 25.51 5.62
N LYS A 72 -14.45 26.73 5.87
CA LYS A 72 -15.10 27.94 5.31
C LYS A 72 -15.02 28.01 3.77
N ASN A 73 -13.90 27.58 3.22
CA ASN A 73 -13.62 27.74 1.78
C ASN A 73 -13.95 26.52 0.93
N SER A 74 -14.51 25.44 1.51
CA SER A 74 -14.75 24.20 0.79
C SER A 74 -16.23 23.79 0.83
N ASP A 75 -16.68 23.17 -0.24
CA ASP A 75 -18.00 22.55 -0.38
C ASP A 75 -17.94 21.06 -0.04
N ILE A 76 -16.85 20.40 -0.47
CA ILE A 76 -16.57 18.99 -0.22
C ILE A 76 -15.22 18.90 0.50
N ILE A 77 -15.19 18.21 1.63
CA ILE A 77 -14.00 18.05 2.48
C ILE A 77 -13.59 16.58 2.50
N PHE A 78 -12.44 16.28 1.92
CA PHE A 78 -11.84 14.95 1.97
C PHE A 78 -11.01 14.77 3.25
N VAL A 79 -11.16 13.60 3.88
CA VAL A 79 -10.48 13.27 5.14
C VAL A 79 -9.67 11.98 4.98
N PRO A 80 -8.47 12.05 4.39
CA PRO A 80 -7.53 10.93 4.27
C PRO A 80 -6.60 10.83 5.49
N VAL A 81 -7.15 10.97 6.69
CA VAL A 81 -6.38 10.84 7.94
C VAL A 81 -6.01 9.38 8.15
N GLN A 82 -4.80 9.14 8.61
CA GLN A 82 -4.33 7.77 8.85
C GLN A 82 -5.13 7.10 9.98
N THR A 83 -5.40 5.81 9.78
CA THR A 83 -5.89 4.88 10.80
C THR A 83 -4.78 3.88 11.10
N PRO A 84 -3.74 4.31 11.84
CA PRO A 84 -2.55 3.49 12.07
C PRO A 84 -2.85 2.35 13.04
N HIS A 85 -1.93 1.41 13.09
CA HIS A 85 -1.82 0.40 14.13
C HIS A 85 -0.39 0.45 14.68
N ASP A 86 -0.15 -0.28 15.75
CA ASP A 86 1.19 -0.42 16.31
C ASP A 86 2.14 -1.02 15.27
N PRO A 87 3.39 -0.55 15.15
CA PRO A 87 4.38 -1.11 14.23
C PRO A 87 4.57 -2.63 14.33
N LEU A 88 4.27 -3.24 15.48
CA LEU A 88 4.27 -4.68 15.66
C LEU A 88 3.31 -5.42 14.69
N TYR A 89 2.29 -4.73 14.17
CA TYR A 89 1.28 -5.28 13.27
C TYR A 89 1.46 -4.88 11.80
N GLU A 90 2.62 -4.36 11.40
CA GLU A 90 2.93 -3.97 10.01
C GLU A 90 3.36 -5.15 9.11
N GLY A 91 3.46 -6.36 9.65
CA GLY A 91 3.86 -7.55 8.90
C GLY A 91 5.35 -7.58 8.51
N THR A 92 6.18 -6.80 9.17
CA THR A 92 7.66 -6.81 9.01
C THR A 92 8.36 -7.79 9.96
N THR A 93 7.61 -8.34 10.90
CA THR A 93 8.03 -9.39 11.82
C THR A 93 7.04 -10.54 11.76
N ARG A 94 7.29 -11.61 12.52
CA ARG A 94 6.31 -12.70 12.66
C ARG A 94 4.99 -12.16 13.22
N ILE A 95 3.89 -12.81 12.81
CA ILE A 95 2.55 -12.41 13.25
C ILE A 95 2.41 -12.50 14.77
N PRO A 96 2.02 -11.43 15.48
CA PRO A 96 1.80 -11.47 16.93
C PRO A 96 0.68 -12.45 17.31
N GLU A 97 0.73 -13.00 18.54
CA GLU A 97 -0.34 -13.88 19.04
C GLU A 97 -1.68 -13.17 19.14
N THR A 98 -1.67 -11.89 19.52
CA THR A 98 -2.86 -11.06 19.58
C THR A 98 -3.20 -10.48 18.22
N ARG A 99 -4.48 -10.19 17.99
CA ARG A 99 -5.00 -9.47 16.82
C ARG A 99 -5.60 -8.16 17.31
N VAL A 100 -5.44 -7.09 16.55
CA VAL A 100 -5.93 -5.76 16.91
C VAL A 100 -6.67 -5.11 15.76
N ASP A 101 -7.61 -4.25 16.11
CA ASP A 101 -8.29 -3.36 15.18
C ASP A 101 -7.38 -2.18 14.82
N PHE A 102 -7.79 -1.39 13.85
CA PHE A 102 -7.13 -0.12 13.53
C PHE A 102 -7.30 0.88 14.68
N ASN A 103 -6.36 1.83 14.78
CA ASN A 103 -6.49 2.94 15.70
C ASN A 103 -7.25 4.11 15.02
N TYR A 104 -8.46 4.37 15.47
CA TYR A 104 -9.33 5.40 14.92
C TYR A 104 -9.18 6.77 15.60
N ASN A 105 -8.33 6.92 16.60
CA ASN A 105 -8.24 8.15 17.40
C ASN A 105 -7.99 9.39 16.56
N SER A 106 -7.09 9.32 15.58
CA SER A 106 -6.80 10.44 14.69
C SER A 106 -8.00 10.81 13.81
N LEU A 107 -8.71 9.81 13.29
CA LEU A 107 -9.91 10.01 12.48
C LEU A 107 -11.05 10.62 13.33
N VAL A 108 -11.32 10.05 14.49
CA VAL A 108 -12.34 10.55 15.44
C VAL A 108 -12.04 11.99 15.85
N SER A 109 -10.77 12.29 16.20
CA SER A 109 -10.35 13.65 16.57
C SER A 109 -10.52 14.64 15.40
N ALA A 110 -10.17 14.24 14.19
CA ALA A 110 -10.33 15.08 13.00
C ALA A 110 -11.83 15.37 12.73
N ILE A 111 -12.68 14.34 12.75
CA ILE A 111 -14.12 14.50 12.50
C ILE A 111 -14.79 15.32 13.62
N SER A 112 -14.44 15.09 14.89
CA SER A 112 -14.96 15.90 16.00
C SER A 112 -14.63 17.38 15.85
N LYS A 113 -13.39 17.69 15.43
CA LYS A 113 -12.97 19.06 15.16
C LYS A 113 -13.72 19.66 13.97
N ILE A 114 -13.86 18.91 12.87
CA ILE A 114 -14.62 19.33 11.69
C ILE A 114 -16.09 19.61 12.09
N SER A 115 -16.74 18.71 12.79
CA SER A 115 -18.14 18.83 13.22
C SER A 115 -18.38 20.11 14.03
N LYS A 116 -17.54 20.36 15.04
CA LYS A 116 -17.60 21.58 15.84
C LYS A 116 -17.48 22.85 14.98
N MET A 117 -16.52 22.89 14.09
CA MET A 117 -16.26 24.06 13.24
C MET A 117 -17.34 24.26 12.17
N VAL A 118 -17.96 23.18 11.68
CA VAL A 118 -19.10 23.26 10.76
C VAL A 118 -20.31 23.85 11.48
N ASP A 119 -20.57 23.47 12.72
CA ASP A 119 -21.64 24.09 13.54
C ASP A 119 -21.37 25.57 13.78
N GLU A 120 -20.14 25.95 14.10
CA GLU A 120 -19.75 27.35 14.32
C GLU A 120 -19.87 28.19 13.02
N ASN A 121 -19.54 27.59 11.86
CA ASN A 121 -19.66 28.26 10.55
C ASN A 121 -21.11 28.39 10.06
N GLY A 122 -22.01 27.48 10.51
CA GLY A 122 -23.45 27.51 10.20
C GLY A 122 -23.84 27.07 8.78
N GLU A 123 -22.90 26.55 7.98
CA GLU A 123 -23.13 26.08 6.61
C GLU A 123 -23.06 24.55 6.51
N ASP A 124 -23.92 23.97 5.69
CA ASP A 124 -23.89 22.52 5.44
C ASP A 124 -22.67 22.15 4.59
N LYS A 125 -22.00 21.06 4.95
CA LYS A 125 -20.82 20.56 4.26
C LYS A 125 -20.96 19.08 3.90
N ILE A 126 -20.30 18.69 2.81
CA ILE A 126 -20.10 17.27 2.50
C ILE A 126 -18.73 16.86 3.02
N VAL A 127 -18.70 15.87 3.91
CA VAL A 127 -17.46 15.29 4.42
C VAL A 127 -17.29 13.89 3.84
N VAL A 128 -16.15 13.66 3.19
CA VAL A 128 -15.83 12.41 2.51
C VAL A 128 -14.67 11.75 3.24
N ILE A 129 -14.95 10.69 3.98
CA ILE A 129 -13.93 9.89 4.66
C ILE A 129 -13.26 8.96 3.66
N ILE A 130 -11.93 9.03 3.60
CA ILE A 130 -11.07 8.20 2.72
C ILE A 130 -10.40 7.08 3.51
N SER A 131 -10.17 7.29 4.80
CA SER A 131 -9.45 6.37 5.69
C SER A 131 -10.04 4.96 5.65
N THR A 132 -9.18 3.96 5.59
CA THR A 132 -9.62 2.56 5.67
C THR A 132 -10.08 2.23 7.08
N VAL A 133 -11.27 1.68 7.20
CA VAL A 133 -11.89 1.29 8.46
C VAL A 133 -12.58 -0.06 8.32
N LEU A 134 -12.82 -0.78 9.44
CA LEU A 134 -13.59 -2.01 9.47
C LEU A 134 -15.10 -1.76 9.42
N PRO A 135 -15.91 -2.74 8.98
CA PRO A 135 -17.35 -2.62 8.88
C PRO A 135 -18.01 -2.23 10.20
N GLY A 136 -18.84 -1.17 10.17
CA GLY A 136 -19.53 -0.63 11.32
C GLY A 136 -18.75 0.44 12.11
N THR A 137 -17.52 0.73 11.73
CA THR A 137 -16.68 1.76 12.38
C THR A 137 -17.32 3.15 12.29
N ILE A 138 -17.79 3.52 11.11
CA ILE A 138 -18.44 4.83 10.91
C ILE A 138 -19.71 4.96 11.76
N ASP A 139 -20.52 3.92 11.80
CA ASP A 139 -21.73 3.91 12.65
C ASP A 139 -21.39 4.04 14.14
N LYS A 140 -20.33 3.34 14.58
CA LYS A 140 -19.95 3.25 16.00
C LYS A 140 -19.23 4.50 16.52
N TYR A 141 -18.29 5.04 15.75
CA TYR A 141 -17.36 6.04 16.25
C TYR A 141 -17.52 7.42 15.61
N ILE A 142 -18.09 7.49 14.39
CA ILE A 142 -18.14 8.73 13.61
C ILE A 142 -19.53 9.37 13.67
N LYS A 143 -20.60 8.63 13.35
CA LYS A 143 -21.96 9.19 13.35
C LYS A 143 -22.37 9.81 14.69
N PRO A 144 -22.01 9.25 15.88
CA PRO A 144 -22.39 9.87 17.16
C PRO A 144 -21.78 11.24 17.44
N ILE A 145 -20.71 11.60 16.73
CA ILE A 145 -20.00 12.88 16.89
C ILE A 145 -20.20 13.82 15.71
N LEU A 146 -21.04 13.43 14.75
CA LEU A 146 -21.24 14.18 13.53
C LEU A 146 -22.25 15.32 13.75
N SER A 147 -21.95 16.50 13.23
CA SER A 147 -22.90 17.60 13.15
C SER A 147 -24.04 17.26 12.17
N ASP A 148 -25.27 17.66 12.47
CA ASP A 148 -26.43 17.51 11.59
C ASP A 148 -26.26 18.25 10.25
N ARG A 149 -25.34 19.24 10.20
CA ARG A 149 -24.98 20.00 9.01
C ARG A 149 -24.00 19.26 8.10
N ILE A 150 -23.47 18.11 8.54
CA ILE A 150 -22.55 17.31 7.73
C ILE A 150 -23.32 16.20 7.02
N LYS A 151 -23.20 16.19 5.71
CA LYS A 151 -23.61 15.06 4.86
C LYS A 151 -22.41 14.18 4.62
N LEU A 152 -22.40 13.01 5.26
CA LEU A 152 -21.27 12.08 5.23
C LEU A 152 -21.30 11.20 3.99
N CYS A 153 -20.14 11.06 3.33
CA CYS A 153 -19.86 10.02 2.36
C CYS A 153 -18.61 9.25 2.78
N TYR A 154 -18.56 7.96 2.46
CA TYR A 154 -17.37 7.13 2.62
C TYR A 154 -16.85 6.74 1.24
N ASN A 155 -15.62 7.13 0.93
CA ASN A 155 -15.04 6.91 -0.39
C ASN A 155 -13.59 6.43 -0.26
N PRO A 156 -13.36 5.18 0.13
CA PRO A 156 -12.03 4.64 0.23
C PRO A 156 -11.39 4.51 -1.16
N PHE A 157 -10.12 4.86 -1.26
CA PHE A 157 -9.37 4.78 -2.52
C PHE A 157 -8.71 3.43 -2.70
N PHE A 158 -8.66 2.95 -3.95
CA PHE A 158 -7.92 1.76 -4.39
C PHE A 158 -6.61 2.22 -5.05
N ILE A 159 -5.69 2.70 -4.24
CA ILE A 159 -4.47 3.39 -4.66
C ILE A 159 -3.25 2.68 -4.09
N ALA A 160 -2.20 2.54 -4.91
CA ALA A 160 -0.88 2.10 -4.49
C ALA A 160 0.03 3.32 -4.27
N MET A 161 0.71 3.38 -3.11
CA MET A 161 1.66 4.45 -2.82
C MET A 161 2.78 4.50 -3.87
N GLY A 162 3.14 5.72 -4.29
CA GLY A 162 4.10 5.98 -5.36
C GLY A 162 3.46 6.11 -6.75
N THR A 163 2.21 5.67 -6.94
CA THR A 163 1.40 5.87 -8.15
C THR A 163 0.05 6.51 -7.84
N THR A 164 -0.05 7.18 -6.70
CA THR A 164 -1.28 7.79 -6.17
C THR A 164 -1.98 8.69 -7.19
N ILE A 165 -1.22 9.54 -7.86
CA ILE A 165 -1.76 10.47 -8.86
C ILE A 165 -2.40 9.73 -10.03
N ASN A 166 -1.69 8.75 -10.59
CA ASN A 166 -2.21 7.97 -11.71
C ASN A 166 -3.44 7.17 -11.30
N ASP A 167 -3.39 6.49 -10.16
CA ASP A 167 -4.46 5.61 -9.70
C ASP A 167 -5.71 6.42 -9.34
N PHE A 168 -5.55 7.64 -8.82
CA PHE A 168 -6.66 8.57 -8.58
C PHE A 168 -7.28 9.09 -9.89
N LEU A 169 -6.46 9.44 -10.87
CA LEU A 169 -6.94 9.95 -12.16
C LEU A 169 -7.52 8.86 -13.07
N ASN A 170 -7.08 7.61 -12.89
CA ASN A 170 -7.47 6.45 -13.70
C ASN A 170 -7.91 5.25 -12.86
N PRO A 171 -8.82 5.40 -11.87
CA PRO A 171 -9.25 4.28 -11.04
C PRO A 171 -10.00 3.24 -11.88
N GLU A 172 -10.02 1.98 -11.44
CA GLU A 172 -10.86 0.94 -12.05
C GLU A 172 -12.34 1.27 -11.87
N PHE A 173 -12.70 1.72 -10.68
CA PHE A 173 -14.01 2.25 -10.32
C PHE A 173 -13.90 3.15 -9.07
N ILE A 174 -14.94 3.90 -8.77
CA ILE A 174 -15.10 4.65 -7.53
C ILE A 174 -16.06 3.90 -6.63
N LEU A 175 -15.67 3.65 -5.39
CA LEU A 175 -16.56 3.11 -4.36
C LEU A 175 -17.12 4.25 -3.53
N LEU A 176 -18.43 4.34 -3.41
CA LEU A 176 -19.08 5.36 -2.62
C LEU A 176 -20.12 4.75 -1.67
N GLY A 177 -19.81 4.77 -0.38
CA GLY A 177 -20.72 4.46 0.70
C GLY A 177 -21.49 5.71 1.11
N VAL A 178 -22.80 5.65 1.09
CA VAL A 178 -23.65 6.82 1.27
C VAL A 178 -24.90 6.49 2.09
N ASP A 179 -25.32 7.45 2.90
CA ASP A 179 -26.63 7.47 3.58
C ASP A 179 -27.51 8.61 3.02
N ASP A 180 -26.91 9.63 2.37
CA ASP A 180 -27.62 10.79 1.80
C ASP A 180 -27.46 10.81 0.27
N GLY A 181 -28.57 10.66 -0.44
CA GLY A 181 -28.58 10.60 -1.90
C GLY A 181 -28.12 11.89 -2.59
N GLY A 182 -28.45 13.05 -2.00
CA GLY A 182 -28.08 14.36 -2.55
C GLY A 182 -26.58 14.62 -2.45
N ALA A 183 -25.95 14.27 -1.32
CA ALA A 183 -24.52 14.38 -1.14
C ALA A 183 -23.79 13.41 -2.09
N ALA A 184 -24.30 12.19 -2.25
CA ALA A 184 -23.74 11.21 -3.17
C ALA A 184 -23.71 11.75 -4.62
N GLU A 185 -24.78 12.38 -5.07
CA GLU A 185 -24.84 12.95 -6.43
C GLU A 185 -23.82 14.08 -6.62
N ARG A 186 -23.66 14.95 -5.64
CA ARG A 186 -22.65 16.02 -5.73
C ARG A 186 -21.23 15.46 -5.82
N VAL A 187 -20.90 14.43 -5.03
CA VAL A 187 -19.60 13.76 -5.10
C VAL A 187 -19.41 13.06 -6.45
N VAL A 188 -20.44 12.40 -6.99
CA VAL A 188 -20.39 11.81 -8.35
C VAL A 188 -20.18 12.85 -9.42
N ASN A 189 -20.90 13.98 -9.35
CA ASN A 189 -20.74 15.09 -10.29
C ASN A 189 -19.34 15.69 -10.21
N PHE A 190 -18.78 15.81 -9.00
CA PHE A 190 -17.39 16.21 -8.83
C PHE A 190 -16.44 15.25 -9.55
N TYR A 191 -16.56 13.92 -9.33
CA TYR A 191 -15.70 12.93 -10.02
C TYR A 191 -15.85 12.97 -11.54
N SER A 192 -17.04 13.25 -12.06
CA SER A 192 -17.26 13.36 -13.52
C SER A 192 -16.47 14.51 -14.16
N THR A 193 -16.01 15.49 -13.38
CA THR A 193 -15.11 16.55 -13.86
C THR A 193 -13.65 16.12 -13.94
N ILE A 194 -13.30 14.97 -13.36
CA ILE A 194 -11.94 14.43 -13.30
C ILE A 194 -11.79 13.28 -14.30
N HIS A 195 -12.74 12.34 -14.34
CA HIS A 195 -12.74 11.15 -15.20
C HIS A 195 -14.15 10.54 -15.33
N ASN A 196 -14.35 9.68 -16.35
CA ASN A 196 -15.63 9.02 -16.64
C ASN A 196 -15.67 7.57 -16.13
N LYS A 197 -15.11 7.31 -14.94
CA LYS A 197 -15.09 5.96 -14.37
C LYS A 197 -16.40 5.61 -13.67
N ARG A 198 -16.73 4.32 -13.67
CA ARG A 198 -17.94 3.82 -13.02
C ARG A 198 -17.91 4.12 -11.51
N VAL A 199 -19.03 4.61 -10.98
CA VAL A 199 -19.24 4.75 -9.53
C VAL A 199 -20.11 3.60 -9.05
N PHE A 200 -19.63 2.87 -8.06
CA PHE A 200 -20.40 1.85 -7.34
C PHE A 200 -20.90 2.45 -6.04
N LYS A 201 -22.21 2.70 -5.96
CA LYS A 201 -22.86 3.24 -4.77
C LYS A 201 -23.43 2.11 -3.91
N THR A 202 -23.24 2.18 -2.60
CA THR A 202 -23.77 1.21 -1.63
C THR A 202 -23.91 1.85 -0.27
N SER A 203 -24.39 1.10 0.75
CA SER A 203 -24.38 1.60 2.13
C SER A 203 -22.95 1.81 2.63
N VAL A 204 -22.78 2.70 3.60
CA VAL A 204 -21.49 2.97 4.23
C VAL A 204 -20.85 1.66 4.72
N LYS A 205 -21.59 0.85 5.46
CA LYS A 205 -21.12 -0.42 6.03
C LYS A 205 -20.66 -1.43 4.97
N ASN A 206 -21.35 -1.52 3.84
CA ASN A 206 -20.91 -2.36 2.73
C ASN A 206 -19.62 -1.81 2.10
N ALA A 207 -19.50 -0.48 1.95
CA ALA A 207 -18.30 0.13 1.39
C ALA A 207 -17.07 -0.06 2.29
N GLU A 208 -17.25 -0.01 3.62
CA GLU A 208 -16.21 -0.34 4.60
C GLU A 208 -15.68 -1.77 4.35
N LEU A 209 -16.59 -2.76 4.25
CA LEU A 209 -16.19 -4.15 4.00
C LEU A 209 -15.56 -4.35 2.62
N ILE A 210 -16.13 -3.75 1.57
CA ILE A 210 -15.59 -3.87 0.20
C ILE A 210 -14.14 -3.40 0.15
N LYS A 211 -13.80 -2.31 0.85
CA LYS A 211 -12.42 -1.79 0.86
C LYS A 211 -11.41 -2.80 1.40
N VAL A 212 -11.69 -3.39 2.56
CA VAL A 212 -10.76 -4.37 3.15
C VAL A 212 -10.81 -5.71 2.43
N ALA A 213 -11.98 -6.13 1.95
CA ALA A 213 -12.13 -7.35 1.14
C ALA A 213 -11.32 -7.28 -0.17
N TYR A 214 -11.30 -6.11 -0.83
CA TYR A 214 -10.47 -5.90 -2.02
C TYR A 214 -8.98 -6.11 -1.73
N ASN A 215 -8.48 -5.52 -0.64
CA ASN A 215 -7.06 -5.64 -0.28
C ASN A 215 -6.68 -7.07 0.14
N THR A 216 -7.54 -7.74 0.93
CA THR A 216 -7.28 -9.12 1.36
C THR A 216 -7.35 -10.11 0.21
N PHE A 217 -8.20 -9.85 -0.80
CA PHE A 217 -8.25 -10.67 -2.01
C PHE A 217 -6.97 -10.56 -2.84
N ILE A 218 -6.34 -9.38 -2.90
CA ILE A 218 -5.01 -9.23 -3.52
C ILE A 218 -3.98 -10.08 -2.76
N GLY A 219 -3.97 -10.03 -1.41
CA GLY A 219 -3.09 -10.85 -0.59
C GLY A 219 -3.26 -12.35 -0.87
N MET A 220 -4.51 -12.81 -0.95
CA MET A 220 -4.82 -14.21 -1.31
C MET A 220 -4.22 -14.61 -2.66
N LYS A 221 -4.34 -13.75 -3.69
CA LYS A 221 -3.76 -14.03 -5.02
C LYS A 221 -2.24 -14.19 -4.95
N ILE A 222 -1.57 -13.33 -4.18
CA ILE A 222 -0.11 -13.39 -4.03
C ILE A 222 0.30 -14.68 -3.32
N VAL A 223 -0.37 -15.02 -2.22
CA VAL A 223 -0.08 -16.26 -1.48
C VAL A 223 -0.31 -17.49 -2.37
N TYR A 224 -1.39 -17.53 -3.13
CA TYR A 224 -1.64 -18.60 -4.09
C TYR A 224 -0.52 -18.72 -5.13
N ALA A 225 -0.11 -17.62 -5.73
CA ALA A 225 0.97 -17.61 -6.72
C ALA A 225 2.30 -18.12 -6.12
N ASN A 226 2.60 -17.72 -4.89
CA ASN A 226 3.80 -18.18 -4.18
C ASN A 226 3.72 -19.66 -3.82
N THR A 227 2.54 -20.17 -3.45
CA THR A 227 2.34 -21.63 -3.25
C THR A 227 2.61 -22.38 -4.55
N MET A 228 2.14 -21.90 -5.70
CA MET A 228 2.46 -22.52 -6.99
C MET A 228 3.96 -22.48 -7.28
N MET A 229 4.63 -21.38 -6.98
CA MET A 229 6.08 -21.26 -7.12
C MET A 229 6.82 -22.32 -6.31
N GLU A 230 6.43 -22.54 -5.05
CA GLU A 230 7.03 -23.57 -4.20
C GLU A 230 6.83 -24.98 -4.77
N ILE A 231 5.61 -25.31 -5.21
CA ILE A 231 5.30 -26.59 -5.86
C ILE A 231 6.19 -26.77 -7.11
N CYS A 232 6.26 -25.77 -7.97
CA CYS A 232 7.06 -25.83 -9.19
C CYS A 232 8.54 -26.07 -8.89
N HIS A 233 9.08 -25.36 -7.89
CA HIS A 233 10.47 -25.54 -7.47
C HIS A 233 10.75 -26.97 -7.00
N LYS A 234 9.80 -27.61 -6.31
CA LYS A 234 9.94 -28.98 -5.78
C LYS A 234 9.66 -30.08 -6.80
N THR A 235 9.03 -29.75 -7.94
CA THR A 235 8.60 -30.73 -8.96
C THR A 235 9.22 -30.51 -10.32
N ASP A 236 10.24 -29.65 -10.41
CA ASP A 236 10.92 -29.29 -11.68
C ASP A 236 9.97 -28.75 -12.75
N CYS A 237 8.91 -28.06 -12.32
CA CYS A 237 7.98 -27.31 -13.20
C CYS A 237 8.41 -25.85 -13.32
N ASP A 238 7.87 -25.16 -14.31
CA ASP A 238 8.05 -23.74 -14.53
C ASP A 238 6.80 -22.96 -14.08
N VAL A 239 6.94 -22.19 -12.98
CA VAL A 239 5.81 -21.43 -12.41
C VAL A 239 5.31 -20.36 -13.36
N ASP A 240 6.16 -19.74 -14.17
CA ASP A 240 5.76 -18.68 -15.08
C ASP A 240 4.88 -19.24 -16.20
N GLN A 241 5.23 -20.41 -16.76
CA GLN A 241 4.39 -21.10 -17.74
C GLN A 241 3.01 -21.50 -17.16
N ILE A 242 3.00 -21.98 -15.91
CA ILE A 242 1.75 -22.37 -15.24
C ILE A 242 0.86 -21.14 -15.01
N ILE A 243 1.42 -20.06 -14.48
CA ILE A 243 0.66 -18.82 -14.21
C ILE A 243 0.23 -18.13 -15.50
N ASP A 244 1.05 -18.16 -16.55
CA ASP A 244 0.69 -17.65 -17.86
C ASP A 244 -0.50 -18.40 -18.46
N ALA A 245 -0.51 -19.75 -18.38
CA ALA A 245 -1.64 -20.56 -18.81
C ALA A 245 -2.92 -20.27 -18.01
N ILE A 246 -2.80 -20.16 -16.68
CA ILE A 246 -3.93 -19.80 -15.79
C ILE A 246 -4.45 -18.40 -16.14
N SER A 247 -3.55 -17.47 -16.45
CA SER A 247 -3.89 -16.08 -16.78
C SER A 247 -4.68 -15.94 -18.07
N LEU A 248 -4.62 -16.91 -18.99
CA LEU A 248 -5.45 -16.95 -20.20
C LEU A 248 -6.93 -17.26 -19.89
N ALA A 249 -7.23 -17.76 -18.68
CA ALA A 249 -8.59 -18.06 -18.27
C ALA A 249 -9.30 -16.81 -17.70
N ASP A 250 -9.25 -15.70 -18.44
CA ASP A 250 -9.77 -14.38 -18.04
C ASP A 250 -11.28 -14.37 -17.76
N GLN A 251 -12.04 -15.27 -18.40
CA GLN A 251 -13.48 -15.42 -18.18
C GLN A 251 -13.85 -16.08 -16.85
N ARG A 252 -12.90 -16.79 -16.21
CA ARG A 252 -13.11 -17.47 -14.92
C ARG A 252 -12.31 -16.86 -13.79
N LEU A 253 -11.21 -16.19 -14.10
CA LEU A 253 -10.37 -15.47 -13.15
C LEU A 253 -10.64 -13.97 -13.27
N ILE A 254 -10.70 -13.26 -12.14
CA ILE A 254 -11.04 -11.83 -12.13
C ILE A 254 -9.95 -11.02 -12.84
N SER A 255 -8.67 -11.35 -12.60
CA SER A 255 -7.50 -10.66 -13.19
C SER A 255 -6.24 -11.51 -13.03
N SER A 256 -5.32 -11.44 -13.98
CA SER A 256 -3.98 -12.04 -13.89
C SER A 256 -3.01 -11.22 -13.02
N LYS A 257 -3.36 -10.00 -12.65
CA LYS A 257 -2.54 -9.14 -11.79
C LYS A 257 -2.38 -9.78 -10.41
N TYR A 258 -1.17 -9.73 -9.86
CA TYR A 258 -0.78 -10.38 -8.60
C TYR A 258 -0.74 -11.92 -8.61
N LEU A 259 -0.79 -12.55 -9.78
CA LEU A 259 -0.63 -14.00 -9.94
C LEU A 259 0.79 -14.37 -10.39
N ARG A 260 1.78 -13.64 -9.97
CA ARG A 260 3.21 -13.96 -10.20
C ARG A 260 3.84 -14.35 -8.87
N GLY A 261 4.46 -15.51 -8.83
CA GLY A 261 5.26 -15.94 -7.70
C GLY A 261 6.46 -15.00 -7.50
N GLY A 262 6.91 -14.87 -6.27
CA GLY A 262 7.98 -13.96 -5.87
C GLY A 262 8.07 -13.89 -4.35
N MET A 263 8.33 -12.72 -3.83
CA MET A 263 8.22 -12.45 -2.40
C MET A 263 6.75 -12.31 -1.98
N GLY A 264 6.47 -12.43 -0.68
CA GLY A 264 5.15 -12.20 -0.12
C GLY A 264 4.60 -10.81 -0.43
N ASP A 265 3.34 -10.60 -0.11
CA ASP A 265 2.69 -9.30 -0.22
C ASP A 265 3.35 -8.27 0.71
N GLY A 266 3.15 -6.99 0.41
CA GLY A 266 3.79 -5.92 1.18
C GLY A 266 3.03 -4.60 1.08
N GLY A 267 3.69 -3.55 1.57
CA GLY A 267 3.12 -2.22 1.69
C GLY A 267 2.27 -2.05 2.93
N GLY A 268 1.76 -0.84 3.12
CA GLY A 268 0.99 -0.47 4.30
C GLY A 268 -0.44 -1.04 4.37
N CYS A 269 -0.85 -1.86 3.40
CA CYS A 269 -2.24 -2.31 3.29
C CYS A 269 -2.41 -3.82 3.52
N HIS A 270 -1.76 -4.68 2.72
CA HIS A 270 -2.12 -6.10 2.67
C HIS A 270 -1.91 -6.83 4.00
N PRO A 271 -0.71 -6.80 4.63
CA PRO A 271 -0.55 -7.46 5.93
C PRO A 271 -1.46 -6.86 7.00
N ARG A 272 -1.57 -5.53 7.04
CA ARG A 272 -2.41 -4.82 8.00
C ARG A 272 -3.88 -5.21 7.89
N ASP A 273 -4.43 -5.21 6.68
CA ASP A 273 -5.85 -5.48 6.45
C ASP A 273 -6.17 -6.96 6.72
N ASN A 274 -5.26 -7.89 6.37
CA ASN A 274 -5.42 -9.29 6.73
C ASN A 274 -5.41 -9.50 8.27
N ILE A 275 -4.53 -8.81 9.00
CA ILE A 275 -4.49 -8.87 10.47
C ILE A 275 -5.80 -8.31 11.06
N ALA A 276 -6.28 -7.18 10.55
CA ALA A 276 -7.54 -6.59 11.02
C ALA A 276 -8.75 -7.48 10.70
N MET A 277 -8.78 -8.13 9.54
CA MET A 277 -9.84 -9.08 9.19
C MET A 277 -9.77 -10.37 10.02
N SER A 278 -8.59 -10.82 10.39
CA SER A 278 -8.42 -11.92 11.35
C SER A 278 -8.99 -11.55 12.73
N TRP A 279 -8.71 -10.33 13.20
CA TRP A 279 -9.34 -9.82 14.44
C TRP A 279 -10.88 -9.82 14.32
N LEU A 280 -11.41 -9.27 13.23
CA LEU A 280 -12.85 -9.22 12.99
C LEU A 280 -13.46 -10.64 12.91
N SER A 281 -12.78 -11.58 12.30
CA SER A 281 -13.22 -12.99 12.23
C SER A 281 -13.41 -13.58 13.62
N ARG A 282 -12.53 -13.24 14.56
CA ARG A 282 -12.63 -13.69 15.97
C ARG A 282 -13.75 -12.98 16.73
N GLU A 283 -13.90 -11.65 16.54
CA GLU A 283 -14.99 -10.88 17.15
C GLU A 283 -16.37 -11.36 16.70
N LEU A 284 -16.50 -11.83 15.47
CA LEU A 284 -17.73 -12.34 14.90
C LEU A 284 -17.92 -13.85 15.11
N ASP A 285 -17.00 -14.53 15.79
CA ASP A 285 -17.02 -15.98 16.01
C ASP A 285 -17.24 -16.74 14.68
N LEU A 286 -16.45 -16.38 13.64
CA LEU A 286 -16.53 -17.07 12.36
C LEU A 286 -16.04 -18.50 12.49
N SER A 287 -16.59 -19.41 11.71
CA SER A 287 -16.23 -20.83 11.70
C SER A 287 -14.77 -21.10 11.34
N HIS A 288 -14.08 -20.16 10.67
CA HIS A 288 -12.68 -20.24 10.29
C HIS A 288 -12.06 -18.86 10.11
N ASP A 289 -10.86 -18.66 10.66
CA ASP A 289 -10.08 -17.43 10.52
C ASP A 289 -9.13 -17.54 9.30
N PHE A 290 -9.73 -17.47 8.11
CA PHE A 290 -9.02 -17.53 6.82
C PHE A 290 -7.92 -16.47 6.70
N PHE A 291 -8.14 -15.29 7.27
CA PHE A 291 -7.18 -14.21 7.19
C PHE A 291 -5.94 -14.45 8.04
N ASN A 292 -6.10 -15.19 9.15
CA ASN A 292 -4.98 -15.71 9.92
C ASN A 292 -4.15 -16.70 9.10
N ASP A 293 -4.81 -17.61 8.41
CA ASP A 293 -4.12 -18.61 7.58
C ASP A 293 -3.35 -17.95 6.44
N LEU A 294 -3.89 -16.90 5.83
CA LEU A 294 -3.14 -16.13 4.83
C LEU A 294 -1.86 -15.52 5.40
N MET A 295 -1.92 -14.99 6.62
CA MET A 295 -0.74 -14.40 7.26
C MET A 295 0.27 -15.45 7.70
N ILE A 296 -0.19 -16.60 8.20
CA ILE A 296 0.68 -17.74 8.52
C ILE A 296 1.35 -18.25 7.25
N ALA A 297 0.57 -18.50 6.17
CA ALA A 297 1.13 -18.95 4.90
C ALA A 297 2.18 -17.98 4.33
N ARG A 298 1.98 -16.66 4.50
CA ARG A 298 2.96 -15.63 4.12
C ARG A 298 4.27 -15.76 4.90
N GLU A 299 4.19 -16.00 6.21
CA GLU A 299 5.35 -16.23 7.06
C GLU A 299 6.07 -17.53 6.70
N ASP A 300 5.33 -18.64 6.61
CA ASP A 300 5.86 -19.95 6.25
C ASP A 300 6.57 -19.95 4.89
N GLN A 301 5.99 -19.28 3.88
CA GLN A 301 6.62 -19.13 2.56
C GLN A 301 7.91 -18.31 2.64
N THR A 302 7.96 -17.28 3.49
CA THR A 302 9.18 -16.49 3.69
C THR A 302 10.22 -17.29 4.46
N GLU A 303 9.79 -18.10 5.43
CA GLU A 303 10.68 -19.04 6.15
C GLU A 303 11.26 -20.09 5.22
N TRP A 304 10.45 -20.67 4.32
CA TRP A 304 10.94 -21.57 3.30
C TRP A 304 12.02 -20.91 2.42
N LEU A 305 11.84 -19.66 1.99
CA LEU A 305 12.87 -18.93 1.24
C LEU A 305 14.15 -18.73 2.06
N ALA A 306 14.02 -18.47 3.37
CA ALA A 306 15.18 -18.39 4.26
C ALA A 306 15.92 -19.73 4.34
N ASP A 307 15.18 -20.83 4.46
CA ASP A 307 15.77 -22.17 4.49
C ASP A 307 16.46 -22.53 3.16
N GLU A 308 15.91 -22.12 2.02
CA GLU A 308 16.59 -22.26 0.72
C GLU A 308 17.93 -21.48 0.69
N CYS A 309 17.97 -20.27 1.24
CA CYS A 309 19.23 -19.51 1.35
C CYS A 309 20.25 -20.23 2.23
N LEU A 310 19.84 -20.76 3.37
CA LEU A 310 20.70 -21.42 4.36
C LEU A 310 21.33 -22.73 3.87
N LYS A 311 20.76 -23.39 2.85
CA LYS A 311 21.37 -24.60 2.24
C LYS A 311 22.76 -24.37 1.69
N HIS A 312 23.13 -23.12 1.42
CA HIS A 312 24.39 -22.80 0.75
C HIS A 312 25.54 -22.46 1.71
N ASP A 313 25.28 -22.26 3.01
CA ASP A 313 26.26 -21.96 4.06
C ASP A 313 27.21 -20.79 3.65
N ARG A 314 26.64 -19.65 3.29
CA ARG A 314 27.35 -18.47 2.79
C ARG A 314 26.87 -17.20 3.47
N LYS A 315 27.70 -16.17 3.46
CA LYS A 315 27.26 -14.80 3.77
C LYS A 315 26.13 -14.40 2.83
N ILE A 316 25.04 -13.88 3.37
CA ILE A 316 23.85 -13.54 2.61
C ILE A 316 23.71 -12.01 2.47
N TYR A 317 23.44 -11.55 1.26
CA TYR A 317 23.08 -10.18 0.97
C TYR A 317 21.69 -10.14 0.34
N ILE A 318 20.72 -9.55 1.02
CA ILE A 318 19.39 -9.30 0.45
C ILE A 318 19.45 -7.97 -0.30
N LEU A 319 19.13 -8.00 -1.60
CA LEU A 319 19.08 -6.82 -2.45
C LEU A 319 17.65 -6.30 -2.58
N GLY A 320 17.37 -5.15 -1.96
CA GLY A 320 16.06 -4.50 -1.88
C GLY A 320 15.42 -4.60 -0.51
N LYS A 321 15.15 -3.46 0.12
CA LYS A 321 14.42 -3.30 1.40
C LYS A 321 12.98 -2.87 1.19
N SER A 322 12.70 -2.20 0.08
CA SER A 322 11.39 -1.66 -0.23
C SER A 322 10.40 -2.78 -0.54
N PHE A 323 9.11 -2.52 -0.27
CA PHE A 323 8.05 -3.51 -0.50
C PHE A 323 7.72 -3.72 -1.99
N LYS A 324 8.15 -2.85 -2.87
CA LYS A 324 7.99 -2.94 -4.33
C LYS A 324 9.11 -2.19 -5.06
N PRO A 325 9.30 -2.46 -6.37
CA PRO A 325 10.32 -1.78 -7.18
C PRO A 325 10.19 -0.25 -7.17
N GLU A 326 11.34 0.41 -7.31
CA GLU A 326 11.48 1.86 -7.57
C GLU A 326 10.76 2.74 -6.52
N THR A 327 10.81 2.34 -5.24
CA THR A 327 10.28 3.12 -4.12
C THR A 327 11.21 3.04 -2.90
N ASN A 328 11.11 4.00 -2.01
CA ASN A 328 11.83 4.03 -0.73
C ASN A 328 10.93 3.65 0.48
N ILE A 329 9.80 2.99 0.23
CA ILE A 329 8.86 2.61 1.28
C ILE A 329 9.14 1.19 1.75
N THR A 330 9.41 1.04 3.05
CA THR A 330 9.74 -0.25 3.69
C THR A 330 8.59 -0.87 4.46
N THR A 331 7.50 -0.13 4.66
CA THR A 331 6.34 -0.60 5.43
C THR A 331 5.81 -1.92 4.86
N GLY A 332 5.70 -2.93 5.71
CA GLY A 332 5.22 -4.27 5.35
C GLY A 332 6.12 -5.03 4.37
N SER A 333 7.39 -4.64 4.22
CA SER A 333 8.29 -5.26 3.26
C SER A 333 8.53 -6.75 3.53
N PRO A 334 8.28 -7.63 2.55
CA PRO A 334 8.60 -9.05 2.67
C PRO A 334 10.10 -9.32 2.71
N SER A 335 10.92 -8.43 2.13
CA SER A 335 12.38 -8.55 2.20
C SER A 335 12.91 -8.30 3.62
N ILE A 336 12.28 -7.37 4.36
CA ILE A 336 12.61 -7.15 5.77
C ILE A 336 12.15 -8.33 6.62
N LEU A 337 11.00 -8.92 6.32
CA LEU A 337 10.57 -10.15 6.98
C LEU A 337 11.59 -11.27 6.77
N LEU A 338 12.06 -11.48 5.54
CA LEU A 338 13.10 -12.46 5.23
C LEU A 338 14.40 -12.17 6.01
N TYR A 339 14.83 -10.91 6.03
CA TYR A 339 16.01 -10.49 6.81
C TYR A 339 15.87 -10.83 8.29
N ASN A 340 14.72 -10.55 8.89
CA ASN A 340 14.45 -10.83 10.29
C ASN A 340 14.45 -12.35 10.57
N ILE A 341 13.81 -13.16 9.72
CA ILE A 341 13.78 -14.61 9.85
C ILE A 341 15.20 -15.21 9.73
N LEU A 342 16.00 -14.76 8.75
CA LEU A 342 17.38 -15.18 8.62
C LEU A 342 18.22 -14.81 9.84
N THR A 343 18.02 -13.61 10.39
CA THR A 343 18.67 -13.15 11.62
C THR A 343 18.27 -14.01 12.82
N GLU A 344 16.99 -14.32 12.98
CA GLU A 344 16.49 -15.22 14.03
C GLU A 344 17.10 -16.62 13.93
N LYS A 345 17.37 -17.12 12.71
CA LYS A 345 18.03 -18.38 12.44
C LYS A 345 19.56 -18.32 12.61
N GLY A 346 20.13 -17.15 12.97
CA GLY A 346 21.55 -16.95 13.22
C GLY A 346 22.40 -16.80 11.97
N ALA A 347 21.81 -16.51 10.82
CA ALA A 347 22.55 -16.28 9.59
C ALA A 347 23.37 -14.97 9.63
N ASP A 348 24.54 -14.98 8.98
CA ASP A 348 25.26 -13.76 8.65
C ASP A 348 24.61 -13.11 7.43
N VAL A 349 23.76 -12.12 7.66
CA VAL A 349 22.92 -11.49 6.64
C VAL A 349 22.98 -9.98 6.68
N ASP A 350 23.13 -9.36 5.52
CA ASP A 350 22.97 -7.92 5.30
C ASP A 350 21.81 -7.66 4.33
N ILE A 351 21.21 -6.49 4.44
CA ILE A 351 20.16 -6.05 3.50
C ILE A 351 20.51 -4.66 2.94
N LEU A 352 20.49 -4.53 1.61
CA LEU A 352 20.95 -3.35 0.88
C LEU A 352 19.88 -2.87 -0.10
N ASP A 353 19.69 -1.54 -0.19
CA ASP A 353 18.71 -0.96 -1.12
C ASP A 353 19.15 0.44 -1.60
N PRO A 354 19.29 0.67 -2.92
CA PRO A 354 19.77 1.94 -3.45
C PRO A 354 18.80 3.11 -3.22
N HIS A 355 17.49 2.84 -3.07
CA HIS A 355 16.48 3.87 -2.85
C HIS A 355 16.32 4.28 -1.38
N ILE A 356 16.85 3.47 -0.47
CA ILE A 356 16.76 3.68 0.99
C ILE A 356 18.11 4.09 1.57
N ASP A 357 19.16 3.33 1.24
CA ASP A 357 20.51 3.58 1.75
C ASP A 357 21.23 4.71 1.00
N GLY A 358 20.69 5.11 -0.16
CA GLY A 358 21.35 5.96 -1.13
C GLY A 358 22.28 5.19 -2.06
N LYS A 359 22.34 5.60 -3.33
CA LYS A 359 23.04 4.90 -4.39
C LYS A 359 24.54 4.69 -4.09
N GLU A 360 25.20 5.71 -3.55
CA GLU A 360 26.64 5.64 -3.23
C GLU A 360 26.91 4.67 -2.08
N SER A 361 26.11 4.73 -1.00
CA SER A 361 26.24 3.83 0.14
C SER A 361 25.93 2.38 -0.25
N PHE A 362 24.90 2.16 -1.06
CA PHE A 362 24.56 0.86 -1.62
C PHE A 362 25.74 0.28 -2.42
N LEU A 363 26.26 1.03 -3.39
CA LEU A 363 27.38 0.58 -4.23
C LEU A 363 28.63 0.31 -3.41
N SER A 364 28.96 1.17 -2.45
CA SER A 364 30.11 0.98 -1.58
C SER A 364 30.04 -0.36 -0.83
N LYS A 365 28.90 -0.69 -0.24
CA LYS A 365 28.70 -1.95 0.48
C LYS A 365 28.64 -3.16 -0.45
N PHE A 366 27.97 -3.02 -1.59
CA PHE A 366 27.88 -4.09 -2.58
C PHE A 366 29.25 -4.47 -3.14
N LEU A 367 30.10 -3.49 -3.47
CA LEU A 367 31.44 -3.70 -4.00
C LEU A 367 32.42 -4.29 -2.96
N THR A 368 32.10 -4.22 -1.67
CA THR A 368 32.86 -4.85 -0.59
C THR A 368 32.35 -6.23 -0.21
N ALA A 369 31.34 -6.74 -0.92
CA ALA A 369 30.83 -8.09 -0.68
C ALA A 369 31.90 -9.12 -1.06
N GLU A 370 31.98 -10.17 -0.25
CA GLU A 370 32.96 -11.23 -0.40
C GLU A 370 32.66 -12.12 -1.60
N GLU A 371 33.71 -12.71 -2.19
CA GLU A 371 33.57 -13.79 -3.19
C GLU A 371 32.81 -14.98 -2.57
N ASN A 372 32.13 -15.74 -3.39
CA ASN A 372 31.30 -16.89 -2.95
C ASN A 372 30.16 -16.54 -2.00
N SER A 373 29.69 -15.29 -1.98
CA SER A 373 28.51 -14.90 -1.22
C SER A 373 27.21 -15.34 -1.90
N LEU A 374 26.11 -15.32 -1.14
CA LEU A 374 24.75 -15.49 -1.66
C LEU A 374 24.05 -14.13 -1.72
N PHE A 375 23.53 -13.79 -2.89
CA PHE A 375 22.70 -12.61 -3.11
C PHE A 375 21.26 -13.03 -3.35
N PHE A 376 20.36 -12.57 -2.50
CA PHE A 376 18.93 -12.82 -2.65
C PHE A 376 18.24 -11.57 -3.17
N ILE A 377 17.51 -11.69 -4.27
CA ILE A 377 16.75 -10.57 -4.84
C ILE A 377 15.45 -10.38 -4.05
N GLY A 378 15.45 -9.43 -3.12
CA GLY A 378 14.30 -9.12 -2.27
C GLY A 378 13.29 -8.19 -2.94
N THR A 379 13.75 -7.32 -3.86
CA THR A 379 12.91 -6.38 -4.62
C THR A 379 13.45 -6.23 -6.03
N GLN A 380 12.58 -6.05 -7.03
CA GLN A 380 12.96 -5.99 -8.46
C GLN A 380 13.36 -4.55 -8.87
N HIS A 381 14.38 -3.96 -8.27
CA HIS A 381 14.89 -2.67 -8.73
C HIS A 381 15.68 -2.82 -10.05
N ASP A 382 15.45 -1.92 -11.00
CA ASP A 382 16.15 -1.93 -12.29
C ASP A 382 17.67 -1.83 -12.11
N ALA A 383 18.13 -1.17 -11.05
CA ALA A 383 19.53 -1.04 -10.71
C ALA A 383 20.26 -2.40 -10.52
N PHE A 384 19.55 -3.46 -10.12
CA PHE A 384 20.17 -4.75 -9.85
C PHE A 384 20.51 -5.55 -11.11
N ARG A 385 19.80 -5.29 -12.22
CA ARG A 385 20.00 -6.00 -13.49
C ARG A 385 21.37 -5.82 -14.11
N ASN A 386 22.05 -4.74 -13.76
CA ASN A 386 23.35 -4.36 -14.31
C ASN A 386 24.49 -4.49 -13.29
N LEU A 387 24.25 -5.19 -12.17
CA LEU A 387 25.29 -5.44 -11.17
C LEU A 387 26.22 -6.55 -11.64
N GLU A 388 27.51 -6.35 -11.45
CA GLU A 388 28.54 -7.37 -11.59
C GLU A 388 28.75 -8.04 -10.22
N PHE A 389 28.29 -9.26 -10.08
CA PHE A 389 28.39 -9.99 -8.83
C PHE A 389 29.81 -10.56 -8.62
N PRO A 390 30.30 -10.63 -7.37
CA PRO A 390 31.60 -11.25 -7.06
C PRO A 390 31.66 -12.69 -7.58
N THR A 391 32.82 -13.10 -8.05
CA THR A 391 33.04 -14.42 -8.66
C THR A 391 32.62 -15.56 -7.71
N GLY A 392 31.97 -16.58 -8.25
CA GLY A 392 31.54 -17.76 -7.52
C GLY A 392 30.29 -17.51 -6.65
N SER A 393 29.69 -16.32 -6.72
CA SER A 393 28.46 -16.00 -6.00
C SER A 393 27.26 -16.82 -6.50
N ILE A 394 26.29 -16.98 -5.62
CA ILE A 394 24.96 -17.51 -5.94
C ILE A 394 23.99 -16.32 -5.92
N VAL A 395 23.19 -16.16 -6.98
CA VAL A 395 22.12 -15.17 -7.03
C VAL A 395 20.79 -15.92 -7.04
N MET A 396 20.02 -15.79 -5.98
CA MET A 396 18.67 -16.36 -5.85
C MET A 396 17.63 -15.33 -6.25
N ASP A 397 16.88 -15.63 -7.31
CA ASP A 397 15.87 -14.74 -7.89
C ASP A 397 14.47 -15.35 -7.82
N PRO A 398 13.68 -15.00 -6.80
CA PRO A 398 12.30 -15.48 -6.67
C PRO A 398 11.35 -14.87 -7.70
N PHE A 399 11.76 -13.83 -8.41
CA PHE A 399 10.96 -13.15 -9.44
C PHE A 399 11.29 -13.59 -10.86
N ARG A 400 12.42 -14.28 -11.07
CA ARG A 400 12.91 -14.75 -12.39
C ARG A 400 13.09 -13.59 -13.38
N TYR A 401 13.50 -12.41 -12.88
CA TYR A 401 13.66 -11.18 -13.68
C TYR A 401 15.12 -10.85 -14.01
N MET A 402 16.06 -11.49 -13.32
CA MET A 402 17.49 -11.28 -13.55
C MET A 402 17.91 -11.87 -14.90
N PRO A 403 18.75 -11.15 -15.68
CA PRO A 403 19.41 -11.74 -16.83
C PRO A 403 20.42 -12.82 -16.39
N ASP A 404 20.91 -13.59 -17.34
CA ASP A 404 22.01 -14.51 -17.07
C ASP A 404 23.24 -13.74 -16.58
N ILE A 405 23.95 -14.30 -15.60
CA ILE A 405 25.03 -13.61 -14.88
C ILE A 405 26.32 -14.38 -15.13
N GLU A 406 27.29 -13.72 -15.72
CA GLU A 406 28.60 -14.32 -15.97
C GLU A 406 29.37 -14.49 -14.66
N GLY A 407 30.06 -15.63 -14.48
CA GLY A 407 30.89 -15.92 -13.31
C GLY A 407 30.15 -16.24 -12.02
N SER A 408 28.82 -16.27 -12.03
CA SER A 408 27.97 -16.57 -10.87
C SER A 408 26.90 -17.60 -11.21
N THR A 409 26.35 -18.26 -10.19
CA THR A 409 25.24 -19.19 -10.35
C THR A 409 23.91 -18.48 -10.11
N LEU A 410 23.05 -18.40 -11.13
CA LEU A 410 21.72 -17.84 -11.01
C LEU A 410 20.68 -18.96 -10.72
N ILE A 411 20.01 -18.89 -9.59
CA ILE A 411 18.93 -19.78 -9.19
C ILE A 411 17.60 -19.03 -9.37
N LYS A 412 16.87 -19.35 -10.42
CA LYS A 412 15.52 -18.81 -10.69
C LYS A 412 14.50 -19.64 -9.91
N ILE A 413 14.13 -19.20 -8.70
CA ILE A 413 13.22 -19.96 -7.83
C ILE A 413 11.86 -20.17 -8.52
N GLY A 414 11.41 -21.42 -8.56
CA GLY A 414 10.19 -21.83 -9.27
C GLY A 414 10.36 -22.05 -10.76
N ASN A 415 11.60 -22.02 -11.25
CA ASN A 415 11.98 -22.39 -12.62
C ASN A 415 13.33 -23.11 -12.58
N ASN A 416 13.29 -24.42 -12.44
CA ASN A 416 14.48 -25.30 -12.34
C ASN A 416 14.80 -25.98 -13.69
N ALA A 417 14.12 -25.57 -14.77
CA ALA A 417 14.32 -26.13 -16.11
C ALA A 417 15.54 -25.50 -16.84
#